data_4bf07fcdd1e47de2909513eb69349387
#
_entry.id   4bf07fcdd1e47de2909513eb69349387
#
_cell.length_a   1.000
_cell.length_b   1.000
_cell.length_c   1.000
_cell.angle_alpha   90.00
_cell.angle_beta   90.00
_cell.angle_gamma   90.00
#
_symmetry.space_group_name_H-M   'P 1'
#
loop_
_entity.id
_entity.type
_entity.pdbx_description
1 polymer ?
#
loop_
_entity_poly.entity_id
_entity_poly.type
_entity_poly.pdbx_seq_one_letter_code
_entity_poly.pdbx_strand_id
1 'polypeptide(L)'
;MSEPDLHAAFALRTPGDCLRLYRDWAASYDAGFAAGMDYRLPAHVAAAFLAGGGTGPVLDVGAGTGLVGAALRALGFTGQIDGVDLSPQMLDQAREKQVYRDLIEADITRPLPLPGGYTGVVSSGTFTHGHVGPEAFGPMLAVAASGALFALSVNLRVWAAAGFEPALAALAGQLRDMQRIEVAIYGAAAARLDPDHAGDRAMIVLFRKA
;
A
#
# COMPACT_ATOMS: atom_id res chain seq x y z
N MET A 1 -24.82 11.27 -8.92
CA MET A 1 -23.37 11.48 -8.97
C MET A 1 -22.81 10.21 -9.57
N SER A 2 -21.89 10.28 -10.54
CA SER A 2 -21.21 9.10 -11.07
C SER A 2 -20.39 8.46 -9.94
N GLU A 3 -20.31 7.12 -9.90
CA GLU A 3 -19.43 6.43 -8.96
C GLU A 3 -17.99 6.89 -9.18
N PRO A 4 -17.19 7.02 -8.10
CA PRO A 4 -15.75 7.32 -8.22
C PRO A 4 -15.07 6.27 -9.10
N ASP A 5 -14.11 6.70 -9.93
CA ASP A 5 -13.36 5.86 -10.85
C ASP A 5 -11.85 6.18 -10.79
N LEU A 6 -11.04 5.42 -11.52
CA LEU A 6 -9.59 5.67 -11.62
C LEU A 6 -9.28 7.07 -12.15
N HIS A 7 -10.08 7.61 -13.04
CA HIS A 7 -9.86 8.94 -13.59
C HIS A 7 -9.94 10.00 -12.49
N ALA A 8 -10.90 9.86 -11.56
CA ALA A 8 -10.98 10.71 -10.37
C ALA A 8 -9.76 10.53 -9.44
N ALA A 9 -9.27 9.28 -9.26
CA ALA A 9 -8.08 9.02 -8.45
C ALA A 9 -6.81 9.62 -9.05
N PHE A 10 -6.65 9.63 -10.36
CA PHE A 10 -5.52 10.27 -11.05
C PHE A 10 -5.63 11.80 -11.15
N ALA A 11 -6.80 12.37 -10.89
CA ALA A 11 -7.00 13.82 -10.86
C ALA A 11 -6.68 14.47 -9.50
N LEU A 12 -6.35 13.69 -8.48
CA LEU A 12 -6.05 14.17 -7.12
C LEU A 12 -4.80 15.07 -7.09
N ARG A 13 -4.89 16.15 -6.32
CA ARG A 13 -3.79 17.13 -6.18
C ARG A 13 -3.42 17.41 -4.74
N THR A 14 -4.30 17.10 -3.80
CA THR A 14 -4.10 17.39 -2.37
C THR A 14 -4.53 16.20 -1.51
N PRO A 15 -3.97 16.05 -0.29
CA PRO A 15 -4.46 15.05 0.67
C PRO A 15 -5.97 15.18 0.97
N GLY A 16 -6.50 16.39 0.95
CA GLY A 16 -7.94 16.63 1.13
C GLY A 16 -8.79 16.12 -0.04
N ASP A 17 -8.25 16.11 -1.26
CA ASP A 17 -8.92 15.48 -2.42
C ASP A 17 -8.95 13.96 -2.25
N CYS A 18 -7.84 13.38 -1.82
CA CYS A 18 -7.75 11.95 -1.50
C CYS A 18 -8.81 11.55 -0.47
N LEU A 19 -8.87 12.25 0.66
CA LEU A 19 -9.85 11.96 1.71
C LEU A 19 -11.29 12.01 1.20
N ARG A 20 -11.65 13.01 0.40
CA ARG A 20 -13.00 13.13 -0.17
C ARG A 20 -13.32 11.96 -1.09
N LEU A 21 -12.43 11.67 -2.04
CA LEU A 21 -12.64 10.59 -3.01
C LEU A 21 -12.78 9.23 -2.30
N TYR A 22 -11.83 8.89 -1.42
CA TYR A 22 -11.83 7.60 -0.75
C TYR A 22 -12.95 7.44 0.28
N ARG A 23 -13.40 8.52 0.92
CA ARG A 23 -14.63 8.50 1.73
C ARG A 23 -15.83 8.05 0.91
N ASP A 24 -16.00 8.66 -0.28
CA ASP A 24 -17.17 8.41 -1.13
C ASP A 24 -17.05 7.04 -1.86
N TRP A 25 -15.85 6.51 -1.97
CA TRP A 25 -15.53 5.25 -2.65
C TRP A 25 -15.48 4.03 -1.72
N ALA A 26 -15.29 4.22 -0.42
CA ALA A 26 -15.01 3.14 0.51
C ALA A 26 -16.00 1.97 0.42
N ALA A 27 -17.31 2.26 0.38
CA ALA A 27 -18.35 1.23 0.38
C ALA A 27 -18.39 0.37 -0.90
N SER A 28 -17.97 0.91 -2.06
CA SER A 28 -17.99 0.21 -3.35
C SER A 28 -16.60 -0.18 -3.87
N TYR A 29 -15.53 0.20 -3.17
CA TYR A 29 -14.15 0.01 -3.63
C TYR A 29 -13.82 -1.44 -3.94
N ASP A 30 -14.11 -2.36 -3.03
CA ASP A 30 -13.76 -3.77 -3.19
C ASP A 30 -14.62 -4.44 -4.27
N ALA A 31 -15.94 -4.30 -4.22
CA ALA A 31 -16.87 -4.97 -5.12
C ALA A 31 -16.94 -4.29 -6.51
N GLY A 32 -16.80 -2.99 -6.56
CA GLY A 32 -16.82 -2.22 -7.80
C GLY A 32 -15.45 -2.18 -8.48
N PHE A 33 -14.54 -1.41 -7.91
CA PHE A 33 -13.22 -1.16 -8.51
C PHE A 33 -12.30 -2.38 -8.46
N ALA A 34 -12.01 -2.91 -7.28
CA ALA A 34 -10.99 -3.94 -7.15
C ALA A 34 -11.38 -5.23 -7.88
N ALA A 35 -12.64 -5.67 -7.76
CA ALA A 35 -13.14 -6.84 -8.47
C ALA A 35 -13.27 -6.58 -9.97
N GLY A 36 -13.83 -5.44 -10.37
CA GLY A 36 -14.01 -5.10 -11.79
C GLY A 36 -12.70 -4.99 -12.56
N MET A 37 -11.69 -4.34 -11.97
CA MET A 37 -10.37 -4.16 -12.57
C MET A 37 -9.46 -5.39 -12.43
N ASP A 38 -9.89 -6.45 -11.75
CA ASP A 38 -9.02 -7.59 -11.38
C ASP A 38 -7.73 -7.06 -10.71
N TYR A 39 -7.90 -6.28 -9.61
CA TYR A 39 -6.81 -5.59 -8.92
C TYR A 39 -5.92 -6.57 -8.17
N ARG A 40 -4.73 -6.82 -8.69
CA ARG A 40 -3.80 -7.88 -8.24
C ARG A 40 -2.71 -7.40 -7.29
N LEU A 41 -2.50 -6.11 -7.21
CA LEU A 41 -1.35 -5.56 -6.51
C LEU A 41 -1.28 -5.95 -5.02
N PRO A 42 -2.39 -5.97 -4.24
CA PRO A 42 -2.37 -6.43 -2.86
C PRO A 42 -1.87 -7.89 -2.71
N ALA A 43 -2.31 -8.78 -3.60
CA ALA A 43 -1.87 -10.17 -3.61
C ALA A 43 -0.38 -10.31 -3.97
N HIS A 44 0.11 -9.51 -4.93
CA HIS A 44 1.53 -9.49 -5.29
C HIS A 44 2.41 -9.00 -4.13
N VAL A 45 2.01 -7.93 -3.42
CA VAL A 45 2.72 -7.44 -2.24
C VAL A 45 2.75 -8.48 -1.14
N ALA A 46 1.61 -9.10 -0.81
CA ALA A 46 1.53 -10.14 0.21
C ALA A 46 2.41 -11.35 -0.14
N ALA A 47 2.38 -11.82 -1.39
CA ALA A 47 3.19 -12.94 -1.86
C ALA A 47 4.69 -12.62 -1.79
N ALA A 48 5.11 -11.42 -2.23
CA ALA A 48 6.48 -10.97 -2.18
C ALA A 48 6.99 -10.86 -0.72
N PHE A 49 6.17 -10.32 0.18
CA PHE A 49 6.48 -10.24 1.60
C PHE A 49 6.74 -11.63 2.21
N LEU A 50 5.85 -12.59 1.97
CA LEU A 50 5.98 -13.95 2.49
C LEU A 50 7.17 -14.70 1.88
N ALA A 51 7.37 -14.58 0.56
CA ALA A 51 8.52 -15.17 -0.14
C ALA A 51 9.87 -14.61 0.37
N GLY A 52 9.91 -13.32 0.77
CA GLY A 52 11.06 -12.68 1.40
C GLY A 52 11.30 -13.08 2.86
N GLY A 53 10.51 -14.02 3.41
CA GLY A 53 10.59 -14.44 4.80
C GLY A 53 10.01 -13.42 5.78
N GLY A 54 8.97 -12.73 5.38
CA GLY A 54 8.26 -11.76 6.22
C GLY A 54 7.61 -12.41 7.44
N THR A 55 7.74 -11.77 8.58
CA THR A 55 7.18 -12.19 9.87
C THR A 55 6.42 -11.03 10.51
N GLY A 56 5.64 -11.31 11.58
CA GLY A 56 4.90 -10.29 12.31
C GLY A 56 5.50 -9.96 13.67
N PRO A 57 5.06 -8.84 14.27
CA PRO A 57 3.91 -8.02 13.85
C PRO A 57 4.18 -7.23 12.57
N VAL A 58 3.15 -7.15 11.70
CA VAL A 58 3.19 -6.44 10.41
C VAL A 58 2.42 -5.14 10.52
N LEU A 59 2.95 -4.07 9.94
CA LEU A 59 2.24 -2.81 9.71
C LEU A 59 1.85 -2.72 8.22
N ASP A 60 0.55 -2.62 7.96
CA ASP A 60 -0.02 -2.34 6.63
C ASP A 60 -0.21 -0.83 6.50
N VAL A 61 0.61 -0.20 5.65
CA VAL A 61 0.69 1.25 5.50
C VAL A 61 -0.13 1.71 4.30
N GLY A 62 -1.10 2.59 4.54
CA GLY A 62 -2.13 2.90 3.57
C GLY A 62 -3.05 1.68 3.40
N ALA A 63 -3.55 1.14 4.52
CA ALA A 63 -4.29 -0.12 4.54
C ALA A 63 -5.56 -0.09 3.69
N GLY A 64 -6.13 1.10 3.46
CA GLY A 64 -7.36 1.26 2.71
C GLY A 64 -8.48 0.40 3.27
N THR A 65 -9.16 -0.33 2.40
CA THR A 65 -10.21 -1.30 2.78
C THR A 65 -9.63 -2.61 3.32
N GLY A 66 -8.30 -2.78 3.43
CA GLY A 66 -7.67 -3.95 4.03
C GLY A 66 -7.37 -5.10 3.08
N LEU A 67 -7.21 -4.84 1.80
CA LEU A 67 -6.96 -5.89 0.79
C LEU A 67 -5.62 -6.61 0.99
N VAL A 68 -4.55 -5.92 1.45
CA VAL A 68 -3.25 -6.55 1.73
C VAL A 68 -3.35 -7.47 2.94
N GLY A 69 -4.00 -7.01 4.03
CA GLY A 69 -4.25 -7.84 5.21
C GLY A 69 -5.04 -9.10 4.86
N ALA A 70 -6.10 -8.98 4.05
CA ALA A 70 -6.88 -10.11 3.56
C ALA A 70 -6.02 -11.06 2.69
N ALA A 71 -5.19 -10.55 1.80
CA ALA A 71 -4.29 -11.35 0.97
C ALA A 71 -3.25 -12.11 1.80
N LEU A 72 -2.67 -11.48 2.83
CA LEU A 72 -1.76 -12.14 3.77
C LEU A 72 -2.45 -13.32 4.47
N ARG A 73 -3.69 -13.12 4.97
CA ARG A 73 -4.47 -14.22 5.60
C ARG A 73 -4.77 -15.33 4.62
N ALA A 74 -5.18 -15.01 3.39
CA ALA A 74 -5.47 -15.99 2.34
C ALA A 74 -4.24 -16.85 1.99
N LEU A 75 -3.02 -16.28 2.11
CA LEU A 75 -1.75 -16.97 1.91
C LEU A 75 -1.23 -17.69 3.19
N GLY A 76 -2.02 -17.74 4.27
CA GLY A 76 -1.71 -18.49 5.48
C GLY A 76 -0.88 -17.70 6.52
N PHE A 77 -0.74 -16.40 6.39
CA PHE A 77 -0.06 -15.61 7.42
C PHE A 77 -0.91 -15.53 8.69
N THR A 78 -0.35 -15.94 9.83
CA THR A 78 -1.05 -16.00 11.14
C THR A 78 -0.57 -14.95 12.12
N GLY A 79 0.49 -14.18 11.80
CA GLY A 79 1.05 -13.14 12.66
C GLY A 79 0.09 -11.96 12.85
N GLN A 80 0.38 -11.11 13.82
CA GLN A 80 -0.39 -9.87 14.06
C GLN A 80 -0.21 -8.91 12.90
N ILE A 81 -1.30 -8.24 12.49
CA ILE A 81 -1.33 -7.18 11.49
C ILE A 81 -2.03 -5.98 12.08
N ASP A 82 -1.39 -4.83 12.04
CA ASP A 82 -2.02 -3.53 12.28
C ASP A 82 -2.10 -2.77 10.96
N GLY A 83 -3.12 -1.94 10.80
CA GLY A 83 -3.29 -1.10 9.63
C GLY A 83 -3.28 0.37 9.98
N VAL A 84 -2.68 1.18 9.11
CA VAL A 84 -2.74 2.63 9.21
C VAL A 84 -3.22 3.23 7.89
N ASP A 85 -4.17 4.16 7.97
CA ASP A 85 -4.68 4.90 6.82
C ASP A 85 -5.14 6.30 7.24
N LEU A 86 -5.18 7.23 6.30
CA LEU A 86 -5.66 8.59 6.52
C LEU A 86 -7.21 8.68 6.51
N SER A 87 -7.89 7.71 5.88
CA SER A 87 -9.34 7.68 5.70
C SER A 87 -10.02 6.78 6.74
N PRO A 88 -10.77 7.34 7.71
CA PRO A 88 -11.52 6.53 8.67
C PRO A 88 -12.57 5.65 8.00
N GLN A 89 -13.18 6.09 6.89
CA GLN A 89 -14.17 5.29 6.16
C GLN A 89 -13.56 4.06 5.50
N MET A 90 -12.32 4.17 4.98
CA MET A 90 -11.56 3.02 4.49
C MET A 90 -11.24 2.05 5.63
N LEU A 91 -10.81 2.57 6.78
CA LEU A 91 -10.53 1.74 7.96
C LEU A 91 -11.79 1.04 8.49
N ASP A 92 -12.98 1.64 8.36
CA ASP A 92 -14.23 0.97 8.72
C ASP A 92 -14.48 -0.27 7.84
N GLN A 93 -14.24 -0.18 6.54
CA GLN A 93 -14.30 -1.34 5.64
C GLN A 93 -13.20 -2.39 5.94
N ALA A 94 -12.01 -1.95 6.31
CA ALA A 94 -10.94 -2.85 6.74
C ALA A 94 -11.31 -3.62 8.01
N ARG A 95 -12.02 -2.96 8.95
CA ARG A 95 -12.48 -3.56 10.21
C ARG A 95 -13.46 -4.71 10.00
N GLU A 96 -14.31 -4.59 8.98
CA GLU A 96 -15.28 -5.65 8.62
C GLU A 96 -14.59 -6.97 8.20
N LYS A 97 -13.35 -6.91 7.68
CA LYS A 97 -12.58 -8.09 7.28
C LYS A 97 -12.03 -8.90 8.46
N GLN A 98 -11.97 -8.32 9.66
CA GLN A 98 -11.53 -8.98 10.89
C GLN A 98 -10.12 -9.61 10.80
N VAL A 99 -9.23 -9.02 9.99
CA VAL A 99 -7.86 -9.50 9.77
C VAL A 99 -6.80 -8.71 10.54
N TYR A 100 -7.15 -7.50 11.00
CA TYR A 100 -6.28 -6.60 11.73
C TYR A 100 -6.49 -6.73 13.26
N ARG A 101 -5.39 -6.55 14.00
CA ARG A 101 -5.43 -6.36 15.46
C ARG A 101 -5.91 -4.95 15.80
N ASP A 102 -5.26 -3.96 15.21
CA ASP A 102 -5.57 -2.54 15.38
C ASP A 102 -5.63 -1.83 14.02
N LEU A 103 -6.50 -0.82 13.92
CA LEU A 103 -6.65 0.06 12.75
C LEU A 103 -6.58 1.50 13.23
N ILE A 104 -5.58 2.24 12.75
CA ILE A 104 -5.20 3.54 13.26
C ILE A 104 -5.33 4.60 12.15
N GLU A 105 -6.08 5.66 12.42
CA GLU A 105 -6.13 6.84 11.56
C GLU A 105 -4.86 7.67 11.76
N ALA A 106 -4.03 7.81 10.73
CA ALA A 106 -2.84 8.65 10.77
C ALA A 106 -2.35 9.03 9.37
N ASP A 107 -1.71 10.20 9.30
CA ASP A 107 -0.94 10.65 8.13
C ASP A 107 0.44 10.00 8.15
N ILE A 108 0.69 9.12 7.19
CA ILE A 108 1.93 8.34 7.10
C ILE A 108 3.15 9.17 6.67
N THR A 109 2.97 10.42 6.29
CA THR A 109 4.08 11.36 6.02
C THR A 109 4.59 12.02 7.30
N ARG A 110 3.95 11.77 8.44
CA ARG A 110 4.26 12.31 9.76
C ARG A 110 4.70 11.20 10.73
N PRO A 111 5.30 11.52 11.89
CA PRO A 111 5.59 10.53 12.91
C PRO A 111 4.33 9.74 13.26
N LEU A 112 4.42 8.42 13.17
CA LEU A 112 3.27 7.54 13.40
C LEU A 112 3.03 7.37 14.91
N PRO A 113 1.77 7.46 15.39
CA PRO A 113 1.41 7.26 16.80
C PRO A 113 1.35 5.76 17.17
N LEU A 114 2.44 5.04 16.88
CA LEU A 114 2.53 3.60 17.01
C LEU A 114 3.68 3.21 17.97
N PRO A 115 3.55 2.09 18.70
CA PRO A 115 4.55 1.68 19.69
C PRO A 115 5.89 1.28 19.08
N GLY A 116 5.94 1.05 17.76
CA GLY A 116 7.14 0.52 17.07
C GLY A 116 7.30 -0.99 17.25
N GLY A 117 8.46 -1.51 16.76
CA GLY A 117 8.77 -2.93 16.89
C GLY A 117 8.17 -3.82 15.79
N TYR A 118 7.62 -3.25 14.73
CA TYR A 118 7.13 -4.04 13.60
C TYR A 118 8.28 -4.75 12.89
N THR A 119 8.13 -6.06 12.69
CA THR A 119 9.12 -6.89 11.97
C THR A 119 8.79 -7.02 10.48
N GLY A 120 7.61 -6.57 10.07
CA GLY A 120 7.18 -6.45 8.69
C GLY A 120 6.47 -5.14 8.42
N VAL A 121 6.68 -4.57 7.23
CA VAL A 121 5.96 -3.39 6.75
C VAL A 121 5.52 -3.65 5.32
N VAL A 122 4.24 -3.55 5.05
CA VAL A 122 3.66 -3.77 3.71
C VAL A 122 2.89 -2.53 3.27
N SER A 123 2.81 -2.29 1.96
CA SER A 123 1.98 -1.21 1.41
C SER A 123 1.61 -1.51 -0.04
N SER A 124 0.35 -1.37 -0.39
CA SER A 124 -0.15 -1.55 -1.74
C SER A 124 -1.04 -0.40 -2.18
N GLY A 125 -0.73 0.21 -3.35
CA GLY A 125 -1.54 1.27 -3.93
C GLY A 125 -1.38 2.65 -3.29
N THR A 126 -0.59 2.78 -2.24
CA THR A 126 -0.37 4.05 -1.51
C THR A 126 0.56 4.98 -2.26
N PHE A 127 1.63 4.44 -2.84
CA PHE A 127 2.63 5.22 -3.60
C PHE A 127 2.24 5.30 -5.07
N THR A 128 1.28 6.18 -5.36
CA THR A 128 0.72 6.40 -6.69
C THR A 128 0.45 7.88 -6.93
N HIS A 129 -0.06 8.22 -8.13
CA HIS A 129 -0.27 9.60 -8.54
C HIS A 129 -1.19 10.37 -7.57
N GLY A 130 -0.76 11.56 -7.16
CA GLY A 130 -1.55 12.44 -6.30
C GLY A 130 -1.64 12.00 -4.83
N HIS A 131 -0.96 10.92 -4.43
CA HIS A 131 -0.96 10.40 -3.08
C HIS A 131 0.34 10.73 -2.35
N VAL A 132 1.02 9.71 -1.83
CA VAL A 132 2.19 9.83 -0.97
C VAL A 132 3.47 9.54 -1.75
N GLY A 133 4.50 10.32 -1.51
CA GLY A 133 5.83 10.13 -2.05
C GLY A 133 6.79 9.45 -1.06
N PRO A 134 8.11 9.49 -1.35
CA PRO A 134 9.12 8.85 -0.54
C PRO A 134 9.33 9.47 0.85
N GLU A 135 8.72 10.61 1.15
CA GLU A 135 8.72 11.23 2.48
C GLU A 135 8.16 10.32 3.57
N ALA A 136 7.30 9.36 3.21
CA ALA A 136 6.77 8.37 4.14
C ALA A 136 7.81 7.35 4.63
N PHE A 137 8.95 7.18 3.96
CA PHE A 137 9.96 6.18 4.33
C PHE A 137 10.52 6.43 5.74
N GLY A 138 10.77 7.68 6.11
CA GLY A 138 11.28 8.04 7.44
C GLY A 138 10.35 7.58 8.57
N PRO A 139 9.09 8.00 8.59
CA PRO A 139 8.10 7.55 9.57
C PRO A 139 7.93 6.01 9.64
N MET A 140 7.89 5.33 8.49
CA MET A 140 7.80 3.87 8.44
C MET A 140 9.05 3.19 9.05
N LEU A 141 10.25 3.67 8.69
CA LEU A 141 11.49 3.15 9.26
C LEU A 141 11.56 3.39 10.77
N ALA A 142 11.03 4.50 11.28
CA ALA A 142 11.07 4.82 12.71
C ALA A 142 10.30 3.80 13.57
N VAL A 143 9.19 3.25 13.08
CA VAL A 143 8.38 2.26 13.81
C VAL A 143 8.79 0.81 13.56
N ALA A 144 9.60 0.55 12.55
CA ALA A 144 10.09 -0.78 12.22
C ALA A 144 11.26 -1.19 13.11
N ALA A 145 11.31 -2.47 13.49
CA ALA A 145 12.46 -3.07 14.18
C ALA A 145 13.67 -3.20 13.23
N SER A 146 14.88 -3.29 13.79
CA SER A 146 16.05 -3.70 13.00
C SER A 146 15.79 -5.09 12.40
N GLY A 147 16.16 -5.30 11.14
CA GLY A 147 15.88 -6.51 10.39
C GLY A 147 14.47 -6.62 9.80
N ALA A 148 13.57 -5.68 10.09
CA ALA A 148 12.22 -5.68 9.55
C ALA A 148 12.22 -5.74 8.01
N LEU A 149 11.37 -6.60 7.45
CA LEU A 149 11.19 -6.70 6.00
C LEU A 149 10.11 -5.71 5.54
N PHE A 150 10.46 -4.93 4.54
CA PHE A 150 9.55 -4.05 3.83
C PHE A 150 9.16 -4.67 2.47
N ALA A 151 7.88 -4.57 2.11
CA ALA A 151 7.37 -4.91 0.78
C ALA A 151 6.39 -3.80 0.35
N LEU A 152 6.89 -2.84 -0.42
CA LEU A 152 6.17 -1.63 -0.78
C LEU A 152 5.99 -1.57 -2.29
N SER A 153 4.76 -1.38 -2.75
CA SER A 153 4.50 -1.16 -4.17
C SER A 153 4.50 0.32 -4.52
N VAL A 154 5.18 0.67 -5.60
CA VAL A 154 5.20 2.02 -6.18
C VAL A 154 4.74 1.94 -7.63
N ASN A 155 3.75 2.74 -8.01
CA ASN A 155 3.29 2.81 -9.40
C ASN A 155 4.42 3.37 -10.28
N LEU A 156 4.75 2.68 -11.37
CA LEU A 156 5.86 3.09 -12.25
C LEU A 156 5.63 4.42 -12.95
N ARG A 157 4.37 4.85 -13.13
CA ARG A 157 4.07 6.17 -13.69
C ARG A 157 4.62 7.33 -12.84
N VAL A 158 4.74 7.13 -11.52
CA VAL A 158 5.22 8.17 -10.60
C VAL A 158 6.65 7.94 -10.12
N TRP A 159 7.24 6.78 -10.36
CA TRP A 159 8.55 6.38 -9.83
C TRP A 159 9.62 7.45 -9.99
N ALA A 160 9.82 7.92 -11.22
CA ALA A 160 10.85 8.92 -11.53
C ALA A 160 10.46 10.31 -11.05
N ALA A 161 9.22 10.75 -11.34
CA ALA A 161 8.76 12.10 -11.07
C ALA A 161 8.67 12.40 -9.56
N ALA A 162 8.28 11.40 -8.75
CA ALA A 162 8.22 11.54 -7.29
C ALA A 162 9.57 11.31 -6.59
N GLY A 163 10.64 10.94 -7.33
CA GLY A 163 11.98 10.83 -6.78
C GLY A 163 12.23 9.60 -5.90
N PHE A 164 11.56 8.48 -6.15
CA PHE A 164 11.75 7.25 -5.37
C PHE A 164 13.18 6.70 -5.47
N GLU A 165 13.80 6.74 -6.64
CA GLU A 165 15.18 6.27 -6.83
C GLU A 165 16.20 7.03 -5.97
N PRO A 166 16.30 8.37 -6.06
CA PRO A 166 17.24 9.13 -5.22
C PRO A 166 16.91 9.02 -3.71
N ALA A 167 15.62 8.88 -3.34
CA ALA A 167 15.24 8.71 -1.94
C ALA A 167 15.73 7.36 -1.38
N LEU A 168 15.57 6.27 -2.12
CA LEU A 168 16.11 4.96 -1.74
C LEU A 168 17.63 4.96 -1.68
N ALA A 169 18.29 5.63 -2.63
CA ALA A 169 19.74 5.79 -2.62
C ALA A 169 20.23 6.57 -1.40
N ALA A 170 19.54 7.63 -0.99
CA ALA A 170 19.86 8.40 0.21
C ALA A 170 19.72 7.56 1.52
N LEU A 171 18.87 6.56 1.50
CA LEU A 171 18.66 5.64 2.63
C LEU A 171 19.54 4.39 2.59
N ALA A 172 20.45 4.23 1.61
CA ALA A 172 21.23 3.01 1.39
C ALA A 172 21.96 2.49 2.64
N GLY A 173 22.43 3.39 3.51
CA GLY A 173 23.09 3.01 4.78
C GLY A 173 22.14 2.45 5.85
N GLN A 174 20.83 2.59 5.66
CA GLN A 174 19.78 2.11 6.56
C GLN A 174 19.02 0.90 5.99
N LEU A 175 19.31 0.54 4.73
CA LEU A 175 18.59 -0.51 4.00
C LEU A 175 19.58 -1.59 3.56
N ARG A 176 19.15 -2.86 3.61
CA ARG A 176 19.93 -4.01 3.12
C ARG A 176 19.03 -4.97 2.35
N ASP A 177 19.66 -5.85 1.57
CA ASP A 177 19.00 -6.94 0.82
C ASP A 177 17.92 -6.42 -0.15
N MET A 178 18.16 -5.25 -0.78
CA MET A 178 17.18 -4.63 -1.66
C MET A 178 16.95 -5.45 -2.92
N GLN A 179 15.69 -5.74 -3.19
CA GLN A 179 15.21 -6.39 -4.41
C GLN A 179 14.08 -5.56 -5.03
N ARG A 180 13.91 -5.69 -6.34
CA ARG A 180 12.89 -5.00 -7.11
C ARG A 180 12.16 -6.01 -7.99
N ILE A 181 10.84 -6.04 -7.90
CA ILE A 181 9.98 -6.94 -8.66
C ILE A 181 8.94 -6.11 -9.39
N GLU A 182 9.01 -6.09 -10.70
CA GLU A 182 8.01 -5.40 -11.52
C GLU A 182 6.80 -6.32 -11.74
N VAL A 183 5.59 -5.81 -11.45
CA VAL A 183 4.34 -6.56 -11.55
C VAL A 183 3.27 -5.76 -12.28
N ALA A 184 2.30 -6.45 -12.89
CA ALA A 184 1.07 -5.82 -13.38
C ALA A 184 0.19 -5.43 -12.19
N ILE A 185 -0.44 -4.25 -12.25
CA ILE A 185 -1.36 -3.79 -11.20
C ILE A 185 -2.70 -4.49 -11.34
N TYR A 186 -3.16 -4.66 -12.59
CA TYR A 186 -4.47 -5.18 -12.93
C TYR A 186 -4.37 -6.45 -13.76
N GLY A 187 -5.46 -7.20 -13.82
CA GLY A 187 -5.58 -8.35 -14.71
C GLY A 187 -6.23 -8.01 -16.05
N ALA A 188 -6.50 -9.05 -16.86
CA ALA A 188 -6.99 -8.88 -18.23
C ALA A 188 -8.37 -8.19 -18.33
N ALA A 189 -9.19 -8.26 -17.29
CA ALA A 189 -10.51 -7.65 -17.25
C ALA A 189 -10.45 -6.11 -17.33
N ALA A 190 -9.40 -5.50 -16.81
CA ALA A 190 -9.20 -4.06 -16.77
C ALA A 190 -9.24 -3.40 -18.15
N ALA A 191 -8.74 -4.08 -19.20
CA ALA A 191 -8.70 -3.53 -20.55
C ALA A 191 -10.08 -3.19 -21.15
N ARG A 192 -11.15 -3.75 -20.59
CA ARG A 192 -12.53 -3.47 -21.01
C ARG A 192 -13.14 -2.28 -20.26
N LEU A 193 -12.68 -2.02 -19.04
CA LEU A 193 -13.22 -1.00 -18.16
C LEU A 193 -12.44 0.32 -18.26
N ASP A 194 -11.12 0.20 -18.28
CA ASP A 194 -10.20 1.35 -18.36
C ASP A 194 -8.96 0.97 -19.19
N PRO A 195 -9.04 1.10 -20.55
CA PRO A 195 -7.92 0.78 -21.43
C PRO A 195 -6.65 1.60 -21.16
N ASP A 196 -6.79 2.83 -20.65
CA ASP A 196 -5.67 3.77 -20.43
C ASP A 196 -4.79 3.36 -19.25
N HIS A 197 -5.37 2.65 -18.27
CA HIS A 197 -4.69 2.22 -17.06
C HIS A 197 -4.53 0.70 -16.95
N ALA A 198 -5.18 -0.08 -17.81
CA ALA A 198 -5.12 -1.56 -17.77
C ALA A 198 -3.69 -2.12 -17.85
N GLY A 199 -2.81 -1.42 -18.56
CA GLY A 199 -1.40 -1.77 -18.70
C GLY A 199 -0.48 -1.27 -17.59
N ASP A 200 -1.01 -0.62 -16.56
CA ASP A 200 -0.20 -0.03 -15.50
C ASP A 200 0.57 -1.08 -14.72
N ARG A 201 1.80 -0.74 -14.38
CA ARG A 201 2.73 -1.59 -13.65
C ARG A 201 3.20 -0.91 -12.38
N ALA A 202 3.55 -1.73 -11.40
CA ALA A 202 4.17 -1.26 -10.18
C ALA A 202 5.51 -1.97 -9.94
N MET A 203 6.41 -1.27 -9.27
CA MET A 203 7.61 -1.84 -8.67
C MET A 203 7.31 -2.23 -7.23
N ILE A 204 7.43 -3.50 -6.90
CA ILE A 204 7.51 -3.93 -5.51
C ILE A 204 8.96 -3.82 -5.08
N VAL A 205 9.22 -2.96 -4.11
CA VAL A 205 10.54 -2.79 -3.50
C VAL A 205 10.56 -3.59 -2.20
N LEU A 206 11.42 -4.63 -2.16
CA LEU A 206 11.70 -5.35 -0.93
C LEU A 206 13.04 -4.90 -0.40
N PHE A 207 13.13 -4.69 0.90
CA PHE A 207 14.38 -4.44 1.61
C PHE A 207 14.22 -4.75 3.08
N ARG A 208 15.36 -4.92 3.78
CA ARG A 208 15.34 -4.98 5.24
C ARG A 208 15.92 -3.71 5.83
N LYS A 209 15.35 -3.25 6.94
CA LYS A 209 15.98 -2.23 7.76
C LYS A 209 17.29 -2.77 8.35
N ALA A 210 18.36 -2.01 8.24
CA ALA A 210 19.67 -2.36 8.81
C ALA A 210 19.65 -2.40 10.34
#